data_8617f4439f8471b80296ad7d1da77403
#
_entry.id   8617f4439f8471b80296ad7d1da77403
#
_cell.length_a   1.000
_cell.length_b   1.000
_cell.length_c   1.000
_cell.angle_alpha   90.00
_cell.angle_beta   90.00
_cell.angle_gamma   90.00
#
_symmetry.space_group_name_H-M   'P 1'
#
loop_
_entity.id
_entity.type
_entity.pdbx_description
1 polymer ?
#
loop_
_entity_poly.entity_id
_entity_poly.type
_entity_poly.pdbx_seq_one_letter_code
_entity_poly.pdbx_strand_id
1 'polypeptide(L)'
;GKVISYGKFMYFNLDYILGYFFSVRKHIGKNELVVFDRYYYDYLLDKYRYRLDISDRVIKAFRHIIPSPHITFLLIGDAEVLFERKKELPIEEMEKQINRLKSMEKIIPNSFVVDVNEDIDTVVFNCSRKILKEMKRRNEAR
;
A
#
# COMPACT_ATOMS: atom_id res chain seq x y z
N GLY A 1 5.29 23.77 -9.41
CA GLY A 1 5.35 24.39 -8.07
C GLY A 1 4.42 23.70 -7.07
N LYS A 2 4.53 24.09 -5.81
CA LYS A 2 3.77 23.50 -4.67
C LYS A 2 2.26 23.49 -4.89
N VAL A 3 1.70 24.58 -5.44
CA VAL A 3 0.24 24.68 -5.70
C VAL A 3 -0.24 23.57 -6.63
N ILE A 4 0.51 23.26 -7.67
CA ILE A 4 0.20 22.16 -8.60
C ILE A 4 0.25 20.81 -7.88
N SER A 5 1.23 20.62 -6.98
CA SER A 5 1.35 19.38 -6.20
C SER A 5 0.15 19.19 -5.25
N TYR A 6 -0.31 20.24 -4.60
CA TYR A 6 -1.52 20.18 -3.77
C TYR A 6 -2.77 19.89 -4.61
N GLY A 7 -2.91 20.52 -5.79
CA GLY A 7 -4.02 20.24 -6.72
C GLY A 7 -4.05 18.78 -7.17
N LYS A 8 -2.89 18.22 -7.57
CA LYS A 8 -2.76 16.79 -7.91
C LYS A 8 -3.10 15.89 -6.73
N PHE A 9 -2.59 16.21 -5.55
CA PHE A 9 -2.84 15.42 -4.35
C PHE A 9 -4.33 15.41 -4.00
N MET A 10 -5.01 16.53 -4.08
CA MET A 10 -6.46 16.61 -3.88
C MET A 10 -7.22 15.79 -4.91
N TYR A 11 -6.84 15.88 -6.19
CA TYR A 11 -7.43 15.07 -7.25
C TYR A 11 -7.29 13.57 -6.97
N PHE A 12 -6.10 13.11 -6.61
CA PHE A 12 -5.88 11.70 -6.28
C PHE A 12 -6.67 11.24 -5.05
N ASN A 13 -6.80 12.10 -4.03
CA ASN A 13 -7.61 11.79 -2.85
C ASN A 13 -9.10 11.65 -3.21
N LEU A 14 -9.62 12.55 -4.04
CA LEU A 14 -10.99 12.47 -4.54
C LEU A 14 -11.21 11.18 -5.35
N ASP A 15 -10.26 10.81 -6.20
CA ASP A 15 -10.31 9.59 -6.99
C ASP A 15 -10.38 8.34 -6.08
N TYR A 16 -9.55 8.25 -5.03
CA TYR A 16 -9.65 7.17 -4.05
C TYR A 16 -11.01 7.12 -3.34
N ILE A 17 -11.54 8.25 -2.91
CA ILE A 17 -12.81 8.32 -2.20
C ILE A 17 -13.96 7.92 -3.13
N LEU A 18 -14.04 8.53 -4.31
CA LEU A 18 -15.09 8.27 -5.28
C LEU A 18 -14.99 6.83 -5.83
N GLY A 19 -13.79 6.37 -6.17
CA GLY A 19 -13.54 5.00 -6.60
C GLY A 19 -13.98 3.97 -5.57
N TYR A 20 -13.74 4.23 -4.28
CA TYR A 20 -14.24 3.38 -3.21
C TYR A 20 -15.77 3.30 -3.20
N PHE A 21 -16.46 4.44 -3.20
CA PHE A 21 -17.92 4.45 -3.09
C PHE A 21 -18.61 3.89 -4.35
N PHE A 22 -18.13 4.23 -5.53
CA PHE A 22 -18.77 3.84 -6.78
C PHE A 22 -18.37 2.45 -7.27
N SER A 23 -17.18 1.96 -6.93
CA SER A 23 -16.68 0.68 -7.41
C SER A 23 -16.44 -0.31 -6.26
N VAL A 24 -15.45 -0.05 -5.40
CA VAL A 24 -14.94 -1.01 -4.42
C VAL A 24 -16.03 -1.49 -3.44
N ARG A 25 -16.84 -0.58 -2.93
CA ARG A 25 -17.90 -0.90 -1.94
C ARG A 25 -18.89 -1.94 -2.45
N LYS A 26 -19.21 -1.92 -3.75
CA LYS A 26 -20.14 -2.88 -4.37
C LYS A 26 -19.59 -4.31 -4.32
N HIS A 27 -18.29 -4.47 -4.60
CA HIS A 27 -17.61 -5.76 -4.58
C HIS A 27 -17.46 -6.29 -3.16
N ILE A 28 -17.07 -5.42 -2.21
CA ILE A 28 -16.98 -5.79 -0.80
C ILE A 28 -18.35 -6.23 -0.26
N GLY A 29 -19.44 -5.58 -0.66
CA GLY A 29 -20.81 -5.94 -0.28
C GLY A 29 -21.24 -7.33 -0.77
N LYS A 30 -20.63 -7.81 -1.87
CA LYS A 30 -20.85 -9.15 -2.42
C LYS A 30 -19.88 -10.21 -1.89
N ASN A 31 -19.08 -9.90 -0.88
CA ASN A 31 -17.99 -10.73 -0.36
C ASN A 31 -16.88 -11.03 -1.42
N GLU A 32 -16.72 -10.20 -2.40
CA GLU A 32 -15.66 -10.30 -3.39
C GLU A 32 -14.34 -9.74 -2.85
N LEU A 33 -13.23 -10.34 -3.28
CA LEU A 33 -11.89 -9.85 -2.96
C LEU A 33 -11.50 -8.76 -3.98
N VAL A 34 -11.14 -7.59 -3.46
CA VAL A 34 -10.59 -6.49 -4.26
C VAL A 34 -9.13 -6.32 -3.88
N VAL A 35 -8.23 -6.46 -4.84
CA VAL A 35 -6.78 -6.32 -4.65
C VAL A 35 -6.30 -5.05 -5.34
N PHE A 36 -5.55 -4.24 -4.61
CA PHE A 36 -4.86 -3.07 -5.13
C PHE A 36 -3.37 -3.35 -5.23
N ASP A 37 -2.81 -3.19 -6.41
CA ASP A 37 -1.37 -3.04 -6.60
C ASP A 37 -1.01 -1.58 -6.35
N ARG A 38 -0.53 -1.28 -5.16
CA ARG A 38 -0.32 0.06 -4.58
C ARG A 38 -1.62 0.72 -4.09
N TYR A 39 -1.47 1.48 -3.04
CA TYR A 39 -2.56 2.23 -2.46
C TYR A 39 -2.06 3.59 -1.94
N TYR A 40 -2.91 4.34 -1.27
CA TYR A 40 -2.66 5.69 -0.76
C TYR A 40 -1.27 5.90 -0.11
N TYR A 41 -0.80 4.91 0.65
CA TYR A 41 0.48 5.01 1.37
C TYR A 41 1.71 5.05 0.46
N ASP A 42 1.56 4.72 -0.80
CA ASP A 42 2.63 4.82 -1.79
C ASP A 42 3.09 6.28 -2.01
N TYR A 43 2.23 7.26 -1.72
CA TYR A 43 2.61 8.68 -1.70
C TYR A 43 3.68 9.01 -0.65
N LEU A 44 3.73 8.26 0.45
CA LEU A 44 4.78 8.40 1.46
C LEU A 44 6.07 7.68 1.05
N LEU A 45 5.93 6.60 0.29
CA LEU A 45 7.06 5.77 -0.13
C LEU A 45 7.82 6.43 -1.28
N ASP A 46 7.14 6.84 -2.33
CA ASP A 46 7.73 7.36 -3.56
C ASP A 46 7.01 8.62 -4.07
N LYS A 47 7.31 9.76 -3.45
CA LYS A 47 6.76 11.05 -3.88
C LYS A 47 7.19 11.46 -5.28
N TYR A 48 8.39 11.06 -5.70
CA TYR A 48 8.95 11.42 -7.01
C TYR A 48 8.13 10.82 -8.13
N ARG A 49 7.69 9.58 -7.98
CA ARG A 49 6.81 8.90 -8.96
C ARG A 49 5.54 9.69 -9.23
N TYR A 50 4.94 10.24 -8.19
CA TYR A 50 3.71 11.04 -8.29
C TYR A 50 3.96 12.52 -8.54
N ARG A 51 5.24 12.93 -8.58
CA ARG A 51 5.65 14.34 -8.72
C ARG A 51 4.96 15.22 -7.67
N LEU A 52 4.96 14.78 -6.42
CA LEU A 52 4.35 15.48 -5.28
C LEU A 52 5.43 16.16 -4.44
N ASP A 53 5.37 17.49 -4.40
CA ASP A 53 6.15 18.33 -3.47
C ASP A 53 5.24 18.73 -2.29
N ILE A 54 4.95 17.75 -1.43
CA ILE A 54 4.05 17.88 -0.28
C ILE A 54 4.73 17.26 0.94
N SER A 55 4.50 17.86 2.13
CA SER A 55 5.06 17.33 3.36
C SER A 55 4.39 16.01 3.76
N ASP A 56 5.17 15.10 4.37
CA ASP A 56 4.66 13.83 4.90
C ASP A 56 3.54 14.04 5.94
N ARG A 57 3.57 15.18 6.66
CA ARG A 57 2.54 15.52 7.66
C ARG A 57 1.17 15.66 7.02
N VAL A 58 1.09 16.31 5.85
CA VAL A 58 -0.16 16.49 5.11
C VAL A 58 -0.67 15.13 4.62
N ILE A 59 0.20 14.33 4.00
CA ILE A 59 -0.19 12.99 3.53
C ILE A 59 -0.68 12.14 4.71
N LYS A 60 0.04 12.13 5.84
CA LYS A 60 -0.37 11.39 7.04
C LYS A 60 -1.70 11.87 7.62
N ALA A 61 -2.00 13.16 7.56
CA ALA A 61 -3.27 13.70 8.05
C ALA A 61 -4.46 13.23 7.18
N PHE A 62 -4.31 13.25 5.86
CA PHE A 62 -5.36 12.84 4.93
C PHE A 62 -5.69 11.34 4.97
N ARG A 63 -4.81 10.49 5.54
CA ARG A 63 -5.10 9.05 5.68
C ARG A 63 -6.41 8.73 6.40
N HIS A 64 -6.87 9.64 7.26
CA HIS A 64 -8.08 9.43 8.07
C HIS A 64 -9.38 9.56 7.27
N ILE A 65 -9.33 10.20 6.12
CA ILE A 65 -10.49 10.36 5.21
C ILE A 65 -10.46 9.37 4.04
N ILE A 66 -9.33 8.75 3.79
CA ILE A 66 -9.21 7.71 2.75
C ILE A 66 -9.66 6.37 3.32
N PRO A 67 -10.57 5.65 2.63
CA PRO A 67 -11.00 4.32 3.07
C PRO A 67 -9.81 3.37 3.23
N SER A 68 -9.65 2.80 4.42
CA SER A 68 -8.52 1.91 4.70
C SER A 68 -8.77 0.50 4.17
N PRO A 69 -7.77 -0.17 3.57
CA PRO A 69 -7.84 -1.57 3.22
C PRO A 69 -8.03 -2.44 4.47
N HIS A 70 -8.67 -3.60 4.30
CA HIS A 70 -8.82 -4.57 5.39
C HIS A 70 -7.51 -5.26 5.74
N ILE A 71 -6.63 -5.40 4.76
CA ILE A 71 -5.27 -5.91 4.89
C ILE A 71 -4.35 -5.09 3.99
N THR A 72 -3.17 -4.79 4.48
CA THR A 72 -2.09 -4.21 3.68
C THR A 72 -0.85 -5.08 3.85
N PHE A 73 -0.32 -5.61 2.76
CA PHE A 73 0.95 -6.33 2.77
C PHE A 73 2.10 -5.38 2.44
N LEU A 74 3.10 -5.38 3.30
CA LEU A 74 4.37 -4.68 3.12
C LEU A 74 5.40 -5.71 2.67
N LEU A 75 5.67 -5.74 1.39
CA LEU A 75 6.62 -6.69 0.79
C LEU A 75 8.03 -6.18 1.02
N ILE A 76 8.78 -6.85 1.87
CA ILE A 76 10.13 -6.44 2.31
C ILE A 76 11.10 -7.57 2.04
N GLY A 77 12.22 -7.24 1.42
CA GLY A 77 13.31 -8.17 1.14
C GLY A 77 14.65 -7.46 1.22
N ASP A 78 15.73 -8.20 1.03
CA ASP A 78 17.06 -7.64 0.95
C ASP A 78 17.25 -6.88 -0.37
N ALA A 79 17.90 -5.73 -0.30
CA ALA A 79 18.03 -4.84 -1.47
C ALA A 79 18.77 -5.53 -2.63
N GLU A 80 19.78 -6.33 -2.32
CA GLU A 80 20.55 -7.08 -3.31
C GLU A 80 19.67 -8.14 -4.01
N VAL A 81 18.86 -8.88 -3.23
CA VAL A 81 17.95 -9.92 -3.76
C VAL A 81 16.88 -9.28 -4.66
N LEU A 82 16.33 -8.15 -4.23
CA LEU A 82 15.34 -7.42 -5.03
C LEU A 82 15.96 -6.80 -6.28
N PHE A 83 17.18 -6.27 -6.19
CA PHE A 83 17.91 -5.73 -7.32
C PHE A 83 18.23 -6.79 -8.39
N GLU A 84 18.64 -8.00 -7.98
CA GLU A 84 18.89 -9.10 -8.92
C GLU A 84 17.61 -9.55 -9.65
N ARG A 85 16.46 -9.49 -8.98
CA ARG A 85 15.16 -9.81 -9.60
C ARG A 85 14.66 -8.71 -10.56
N LYS A 86 14.93 -7.45 -10.24
CA LYS A 86 14.38 -6.32 -10.99
C LYS A 86 15.29 -5.09 -10.87
N LYS A 87 16.12 -4.87 -11.85
CA LYS A 87 17.12 -3.79 -11.93
C LYS A 87 16.48 -2.43 -12.28
N GLU A 88 15.46 -2.01 -11.55
CA GLU A 88 14.76 -0.74 -11.82
C GLU A 88 15.37 0.46 -11.10
N LEU A 89 15.96 0.24 -9.93
CA LEU A 89 16.51 1.30 -9.07
C LEU A 89 17.92 0.94 -8.61
N PRO A 90 18.79 1.93 -8.37
CA PRO A 90 20.06 1.69 -7.69
C PRO A 90 19.84 1.04 -6.31
N ILE A 91 20.74 0.17 -5.88
CA ILE A 91 20.65 -0.56 -4.59
C ILE A 91 20.46 0.42 -3.43
N GLU A 92 21.22 1.52 -3.39
CA GLU A 92 21.10 2.53 -2.32
C GLU A 92 19.72 3.16 -2.22
N GLU A 93 19.06 3.39 -3.35
CA GLU A 93 17.70 3.94 -3.37
C GLU A 93 16.68 2.87 -2.94
N MET A 94 16.91 1.63 -3.33
CA MET A 94 16.09 0.49 -2.90
C MET A 94 16.18 0.28 -1.39
N GLU A 95 17.37 0.34 -0.79
CA GLU A 95 17.56 0.30 0.67
C GLU A 95 16.80 1.41 1.40
N LYS A 96 16.86 2.64 0.88
CA LYS A 96 16.08 3.76 1.43
C LYS A 96 14.57 3.49 1.38
N GLN A 97 14.07 2.95 0.26
CA GLN A 97 12.66 2.60 0.12
C GLN A 97 12.26 1.48 1.08
N ILE A 98 13.07 0.44 1.22
CA ILE A 98 12.84 -0.66 2.18
C ILE A 98 12.79 -0.13 3.61
N ASN A 99 13.74 0.70 4.01
CA ASN A 99 13.77 1.28 5.36
C ASN A 99 12.56 2.19 5.61
N ARG A 100 12.15 2.95 4.60
CA ARG A 100 10.94 3.76 4.66
C ARG A 100 9.70 2.87 4.80
N LEU A 101 9.61 1.79 4.04
CA LEU A 101 8.50 0.84 4.10
C LEU A 101 8.40 0.17 5.48
N LYS A 102 9.53 -0.27 6.06
CA LYS A 102 9.58 -0.78 7.44
C LYS A 102 9.05 0.23 8.47
N SER A 103 9.41 1.50 8.32
CA SER A 103 8.92 2.56 9.20
C SER A 103 7.41 2.82 9.10
N MET A 104 6.82 2.46 7.96
CA MET A 104 5.39 2.67 7.70
C MET A 104 4.49 1.60 8.34
N GLU A 105 5.03 0.46 8.75
CA GLU A 105 4.27 -0.61 9.41
C GLU A 105 3.47 -0.08 10.62
N LYS A 106 4.07 0.81 11.40
CA LYS A 106 3.42 1.44 12.56
C LYS A 106 2.35 2.48 12.20
N ILE A 107 2.33 2.93 10.95
CA ILE A 107 1.45 4.00 10.47
C ILE A 107 0.26 3.43 9.72
N ILE A 108 0.46 2.32 9.01
CA ILE A 108 -0.55 1.70 8.14
C ILE A 108 -1.40 0.74 8.96
N PRO A 109 -2.72 0.97 9.09
CA PRO A 109 -3.58 0.06 9.80
C PRO A 109 -3.66 -1.30 9.11
N ASN A 110 -3.75 -2.37 9.91
CA ASN A 110 -3.85 -3.75 9.43
C ASN A 110 -2.73 -4.14 8.44
N SER A 111 -1.53 -3.62 8.65
CA SER A 111 -0.37 -3.96 7.83
C SER A 111 0.31 -5.24 8.34
N PHE A 112 0.86 -5.99 7.40
CA PHE A 112 1.63 -7.21 7.65
C PHE A 112 2.88 -7.19 6.79
N VAL A 113 4.03 -7.32 7.44
CA VAL A 113 5.30 -7.50 6.74
C VAL A 113 5.35 -8.91 6.17
N VAL A 114 5.72 -9.01 4.91
CA VAL A 114 5.94 -10.27 4.20
C VAL A 114 7.36 -10.27 3.67
N ASP A 115 8.12 -11.28 4.07
CA ASP A 115 9.47 -11.49 3.55
C ASP A 115 9.37 -12.00 2.11
N VAL A 116 9.97 -11.26 1.18
CA VAL A 116 9.99 -11.61 -0.24
C VAL A 116 11.37 -12.13 -0.69
N ASN A 117 12.27 -12.45 0.23
CA ASN A 117 13.49 -13.20 -0.07
C ASN A 117 13.17 -14.67 -0.39
N GLU A 118 12.06 -15.18 0.16
CA GLU A 118 11.55 -16.52 -0.13
C GLU A 118 11.10 -16.65 -1.60
N ASP A 119 10.84 -17.88 -2.03
CA ASP A 119 10.27 -18.13 -3.36
C ASP A 119 8.84 -17.57 -3.49
N ILE A 120 8.45 -17.30 -4.73
CA ILE A 120 7.17 -16.62 -5.03
C ILE A 120 5.98 -17.46 -4.52
N ASP A 121 6.03 -18.79 -4.64
CA ASP A 121 4.91 -19.65 -4.26
C ASP A 121 4.69 -19.61 -2.76
N THR A 122 5.76 -19.61 -1.97
CA THR A 122 5.73 -19.45 -0.52
C THR A 122 5.18 -18.10 -0.11
N VAL A 123 5.61 -17.02 -0.76
CA VAL A 123 5.10 -15.66 -0.51
C VAL A 123 3.60 -15.58 -0.81
N VAL A 124 3.17 -16.09 -1.96
CA VAL A 124 1.75 -16.11 -2.37
C VAL A 124 0.92 -16.95 -1.41
N PHE A 125 1.41 -18.12 -1.01
CA PHE A 125 0.73 -18.98 -0.04
C PHE A 125 0.53 -18.27 1.31
N ASN A 126 1.55 -17.62 1.84
CA ASN A 126 1.50 -16.89 3.10
C ASN A 126 0.50 -15.71 3.05
N CYS A 127 0.51 -14.94 1.97
CA CYS A 127 -0.45 -13.87 1.75
C CYS A 127 -1.88 -14.40 1.64
N SER A 128 -2.10 -15.45 0.85
CA SER A 128 -3.41 -16.07 0.64
C SER A 128 -4.00 -16.61 1.94
N ARG A 129 -3.20 -17.30 2.74
CA ARG A 129 -3.59 -17.80 4.05
C ARG A 129 -4.03 -16.67 4.99
N LYS A 130 -3.33 -15.54 4.96
CA LYS A 130 -3.69 -14.37 5.76
C LYS A 130 -5.00 -13.75 5.31
N ILE A 131 -5.21 -13.63 4.00
CA ILE A 131 -6.46 -13.14 3.41
C ILE A 131 -7.64 -14.02 3.85
N LEU A 132 -7.53 -15.33 3.69
CA LEU A 132 -8.58 -16.27 4.07
C LEU A 132 -8.93 -16.20 5.56
N LYS A 133 -7.91 -16.08 6.43
CA LYS A 133 -8.12 -15.89 7.86
C LYS A 133 -8.90 -14.61 8.17
N GLU A 134 -8.55 -13.51 7.51
CA GLU A 134 -9.24 -12.24 7.73
C GLU A 134 -10.69 -12.26 7.18
N MET A 135 -10.90 -12.88 6.02
CA MET A 135 -12.25 -13.06 5.47
C MET A 135 -13.14 -13.89 6.41
N LYS A 136 -12.60 -14.98 6.96
CA LYS A 136 -13.31 -15.81 7.95
C LYS A 136 -13.68 -14.98 9.18
N ARG A 137 -12.71 -14.26 9.78
CA ARG A 137 -12.95 -13.40 10.95
C ARG A 137 -14.06 -12.38 10.71
N ARG A 138 -14.12 -11.80 9.54
CA ARG A 138 -15.15 -10.80 9.19
C ARG A 138 -16.53 -11.42 9.00
N ASN A 139 -16.59 -12.61 8.43
CA ASN A 139 -17.87 -13.32 8.28
C ASN A 139 -18.44 -13.77 9.62
N GLU A 140 -17.59 -14.14 10.59
CA GLU A 140 -18.00 -14.51 11.95
C GLU A 140 -18.42 -13.29 12.79
N ALA A 141 -18.01 -12.08 12.43
CA ALA A 141 -18.33 -10.83 13.12
C ALA A 141 -19.60 -10.12 12.59
N ARG A 142 -20.23 -10.66 11.55
CA ARG A 142 -21.49 -10.18 10.95
C ARG A 142 -22.69 -10.90 11.53
#